data_5a1905848d029bc57323f03830fe0404
#
_entry.id   5a1905848d029bc57323f03830fe0404
#
_cell.length_a   1.000
_cell.length_b   1.000
_cell.length_c   1.000
_cell.angle_alpha   90.00
_cell.angle_beta   90.00
_cell.angle_gamma   90.00
#
_symmetry.space_group_name_H-M   'P 1'
#
loop_
_entity.id
_entity.type
_entity.pdbx_description
1 polymer ?
#
loop_
_entity_poly.entity_id
_entity_poly.type
_entity_poly.pdbx_seq_one_letter_code
_entity_poly.pdbx_strand_id
1 'polypeptide(L)'
;MKGKYVFRRILWGLLLVFIFGGSVFAQQKKLTINLKNGSFAQLTDQIKKQSDYTFFFNNAMVMSLKKITIQVKEVTLDSVLNIALKGSDLTYKIKDKTVILYAKETPEAASKTVKLQGQVNDEAGEALPGVNVFIKGTTVGTVTDLDGNYSLVVPGV
;
A
#
# COMPACT_ATOMS: atom_id res chain seq x y z
N MET A 1 65.56 8.53 5.29
CA MET A 1 64.69 8.93 4.15
C MET A 1 63.76 7.81 3.69
N LYS A 2 63.50 6.73 4.44
CA LYS A 2 62.64 5.61 4.00
C LYS A 2 61.15 5.71 4.46
N GLY A 3 60.82 6.62 5.37
CA GLY A 3 59.45 6.72 5.94
C GLY A 3 58.38 7.44 5.08
N LYS A 4 58.78 8.31 4.16
CA LYS A 4 57.84 9.09 3.36
C LYS A 4 57.13 8.30 2.24
N TYR A 5 57.70 7.23 1.76
CA TYR A 5 57.11 6.41 0.70
C TYR A 5 56.11 5.35 1.25
N VAL A 6 56.26 4.94 2.46
CA VAL A 6 55.35 3.99 3.12
C VAL A 6 54.03 4.72 3.42
N PHE A 7 54.11 5.95 3.92
CA PHE A 7 52.90 6.75 4.24
C PHE A 7 52.11 7.11 2.99
N ARG A 8 52.79 7.43 1.88
CA ARG A 8 52.14 7.71 0.58
C ARG A 8 51.47 6.48 -0.03
N ARG A 9 52.01 5.30 0.16
CA ARG A 9 51.42 4.03 -0.33
C ARG A 9 50.20 3.62 0.50
N ILE A 10 50.20 3.88 1.80
CA ILE A 10 49.05 3.65 2.69
C ILE A 10 47.92 4.62 2.37
N LEU A 11 48.25 5.89 2.08
CA LEU A 11 47.24 6.91 1.72
C LEU A 11 46.55 6.60 0.37
N TRP A 12 47.29 6.03 -0.59
CA TRP A 12 46.71 5.60 -1.88
C TRP A 12 45.89 4.32 -1.76
N GLY A 13 46.26 3.41 -0.85
CA GLY A 13 45.47 2.21 -0.54
C GLY A 13 44.14 2.54 0.14
N LEU A 14 44.11 3.54 1.04
CA LEU A 14 42.90 4.01 1.70
C LEU A 14 41.96 4.79 0.76
N LEU A 15 42.50 5.49 -0.24
CA LEU A 15 41.70 6.20 -1.25
C LEU A 15 40.97 5.24 -2.21
N LEU A 16 41.55 4.06 -2.48
CA LEU A 16 40.97 3.06 -3.37
C LEU A 16 39.80 2.26 -2.75
N VAL A 17 39.74 2.20 -1.43
CA VAL A 17 38.65 1.51 -0.71
C VAL A 17 37.35 2.37 -0.67
N PHE A 18 37.46 3.69 -0.86
CA PHE A 18 36.29 4.60 -0.81
C PHE A 18 35.50 4.71 -2.12
N ILE A 19 36.01 4.12 -3.23
CA ILE A 19 35.35 4.23 -4.55
C ILE A 19 34.36 3.05 -4.79
N PHE A 20 34.36 2.02 -3.92
CA PHE A 20 33.42 0.88 -3.99
C PHE A 20 32.23 1.02 -3.02
N GLY A 21 31.89 2.22 -2.62
CA GLY A 21 30.56 2.55 -2.08
C GLY A 21 29.54 2.52 -3.22
N GLY A 22 29.42 1.40 -3.93
CA GLY A 22 28.40 1.17 -4.92
C GLY A 22 27.06 1.31 -4.20
N SER A 23 26.31 2.36 -4.55
CA SER A 23 24.90 2.46 -4.21
C SER A 23 24.25 1.13 -4.60
N VAL A 24 23.88 0.34 -3.61
CA VAL A 24 23.00 -0.82 -3.81
C VAL A 24 21.65 -0.22 -4.20
N PHE A 25 21.54 0.25 -5.46
CA PHE A 25 20.24 0.41 -6.05
C PHE A 25 19.60 -0.97 -6.00
N ALA A 26 18.62 -1.13 -5.14
CA ALA A 26 17.77 -2.30 -5.15
C ALA A 26 17.27 -2.44 -6.59
N GLN A 27 17.88 -3.34 -7.35
CA GLN A 27 17.61 -3.53 -8.77
C GLN A 27 16.20 -4.10 -8.84
N GLN A 28 15.25 -3.23 -9.14
CA GLN A 28 13.84 -3.58 -9.24
C GLN A 28 13.72 -4.62 -10.37
N LYS A 29 13.35 -5.84 -9.98
CA LYS A 29 13.30 -6.99 -10.90
C LYS A 29 12.36 -6.68 -12.06
N LYS A 30 12.86 -6.75 -13.28
CA LYS A 30 12.09 -6.48 -14.49
C LYS A 30 11.24 -7.69 -14.86
N LEU A 31 10.05 -7.44 -15.34
CA LEU A 31 9.04 -8.43 -15.67
C LEU A 31 8.77 -8.44 -17.18
N THR A 32 8.56 -9.64 -17.72
CA THR A 32 8.08 -9.85 -19.09
C THR A 32 6.72 -10.52 -19.03
N ILE A 33 5.68 -9.83 -19.43
CA ILE A 33 4.30 -10.30 -19.36
C ILE A 33 3.72 -10.43 -20.77
N ASN A 34 3.14 -11.60 -21.03
CA ASN A 34 2.37 -11.84 -22.23
C ASN A 34 1.04 -12.48 -21.82
N LEU A 35 0.01 -11.66 -21.71
CA LEU A 35 -1.33 -12.06 -21.31
C LEU A 35 -2.34 -11.54 -22.33
N LYS A 36 -3.10 -12.42 -22.96
CA LYS A 36 -4.19 -12.07 -23.87
C LYS A 36 -5.52 -12.46 -23.25
N ASN A 37 -6.43 -11.50 -23.12
CA ASN A 37 -7.78 -11.70 -22.61
C ASN A 37 -7.83 -12.48 -21.29
N GLY A 38 -6.86 -12.26 -20.43
CA GLY A 38 -6.69 -12.96 -19.15
C GLY A 38 -7.36 -12.28 -17.98
N SER A 39 -7.47 -13.01 -16.87
CA SER A 39 -7.92 -12.46 -15.59
C SER A 39 -6.77 -11.80 -14.80
N PHE A 40 -7.13 -10.99 -13.81
CA PHE A 40 -6.13 -10.42 -12.89
C PHE A 40 -5.38 -11.51 -12.12
N ALA A 41 -6.04 -12.61 -11.77
CA ALA A 41 -5.39 -13.76 -11.14
C ALA A 41 -4.30 -14.38 -12.03
N GLN A 42 -4.57 -14.57 -13.32
CA GLN A 42 -3.58 -15.06 -14.27
C GLN A 42 -2.40 -14.09 -14.43
N LEU A 43 -2.64 -12.79 -14.37
CA LEU A 43 -1.58 -11.79 -14.37
C LEU A 43 -0.70 -11.92 -13.12
N THR A 44 -1.30 -12.02 -11.94
CA THR A 44 -0.55 -12.18 -10.68
C THR A 44 0.28 -13.45 -10.66
N ASP A 45 -0.22 -14.55 -11.24
CA ASP A 45 0.52 -15.80 -11.37
C ASP A 45 1.76 -15.67 -12.28
N GLN A 46 1.65 -14.93 -13.39
CA GLN A 46 2.81 -14.64 -14.25
C GLN A 46 3.85 -13.79 -13.52
N ILE A 47 3.41 -12.81 -12.71
CA ILE A 47 4.31 -11.95 -11.92
C ILE A 47 5.00 -12.76 -10.82
N LYS A 48 4.27 -13.60 -10.08
CA LYS A 48 4.82 -14.46 -9.01
C LYS A 48 5.88 -15.44 -9.54
N LYS A 49 5.72 -15.97 -10.74
CA LYS A 49 6.71 -16.86 -11.37
C LYS A 49 8.04 -16.17 -11.67
N GLN A 50 8.03 -14.86 -11.86
CA GLN A 50 9.20 -14.07 -12.23
C GLN A 50 9.76 -13.23 -11.10
N SER A 51 9.06 -13.15 -9.96
CA SER A 51 9.42 -12.25 -8.86
C SER A 51 8.99 -12.83 -7.51
N ASP A 52 9.47 -12.21 -6.42
CA ASP A 52 9.12 -12.59 -5.05
C ASP A 52 7.93 -11.76 -4.51
N TYR A 53 7.17 -11.12 -5.39
CA TYR A 53 6.02 -10.32 -4.97
C TYR A 53 4.85 -11.22 -4.58
N THR A 54 4.21 -10.88 -3.47
CA THR A 54 2.93 -11.42 -3.01
C THR A 54 1.80 -10.43 -3.27
N PHE A 55 0.58 -10.94 -3.45
CA PHE A 55 -0.58 -10.10 -3.74
C PHE A 55 -1.67 -10.35 -2.72
N PHE A 56 -2.19 -9.24 -2.18
CA PHE A 56 -3.34 -9.21 -1.28
C PHE A 56 -4.48 -8.46 -1.95
N PHE A 57 -5.59 -9.12 -2.19
CA PHE A 57 -6.79 -8.51 -2.76
C PHE A 57 -8.04 -9.31 -2.39
N ASN A 58 -9.18 -8.64 -2.38
CA ASN A 58 -10.47 -9.30 -2.27
C ASN A 58 -10.86 -9.85 -3.66
N ASN A 59 -11.22 -11.14 -3.72
CA ASN A 59 -11.61 -11.78 -4.97
C ASN A 59 -12.79 -11.08 -5.66
N ALA A 60 -13.80 -10.64 -4.90
CA ALA A 60 -14.95 -9.91 -5.44
C ALA A 60 -14.53 -8.64 -6.19
N MET A 61 -13.52 -7.91 -5.70
CA MET A 61 -13.02 -6.68 -6.34
C MET A 61 -12.36 -6.96 -7.69
N VAL A 62 -11.59 -8.04 -7.80
CA VAL A 62 -10.87 -8.36 -9.04
C VAL A 62 -11.74 -9.10 -10.07
N MET A 63 -12.85 -9.72 -9.64
CA MET A 63 -13.83 -10.35 -10.54
C MET A 63 -14.56 -9.30 -11.40
N SER A 64 -14.72 -8.06 -10.91
CA SER A 64 -15.32 -6.95 -11.66
C SER A 64 -14.38 -6.34 -12.71
N LEU A 65 -13.08 -6.66 -12.64
CA LEU A 65 -12.11 -6.17 -13.62
C LEU A 65 -12.38 -6.76 -15.02
N LYS A 66 -12.30 -5.92 -16.03
CA LYS A 66 -12.33 -6.34 -17.42
C LYS A 66 -11.16 -7.30 -17.70
N LYS A 67 -11.33 -8.14 -18.72
CA LYS A 67 -10.24 -8.98 -19.20
C LYS A 67 -9.04 -8.14 -19.63
N ILE A 68 -7.85 -8.59 -19.24
CA ILE A 68 -6.60 -7.86 -19.37
C ILE A 68 -5.83 -8.41 -20.57
N THR A 69 -5.36 -7.52 -21.43
CA THR A 69 -4.40 -7.83 -22.48
C THR A 69 -3.18 -6.97 -22.29
N ILE A 70 -2.05 -7.61 -21.94
CA ILE A 70 -0.76 -6.97 -21.71
C ILE A 70 0.32 -7.75 -22.43
N GLN A 71 1.10 -7.06 -23.25
CA GLN A 71 2.29 -7.61 -23.87
C GLN A 71 3.43 -6.60 -23.66
N VAL A 72 4.28 -6.89 -22.68
CA VAL A 72 5.40 -6.03 -22.29
C VAL A 72 6.64 -6.85 -21.98
N LYS A 73 7.81 -6.28 -22.22
CA LYS A 73 9.10 -6.93 -22.00
C LYS A 73 9.99 -6.01 -21.15
N GLU A 74 10.58 -6.61 -20.12
CA GLU A 74 11.54 -5.94 -19.22
C GLU A 74 11.04 -4.63 -18.60
N VAL A 75 9.81 -4.63 -18.11
CA VAL A 75 9.19 -3.50 -17.41
C VAL A 75 9.15 -3.69 -15.90
N THR A 76 8.95 -2.61 -15.17
CA THR A 76 8.77 -2.66 -13.71
C THR A 76 7.39 -3.18 -13.34
N LEU A 77 7.24 -3.66 -12.11
CA LEU A 77 5.95 -4.09 -11.55
C LEU A 77 4.91 -2.96 -11.60
N ASP A 78 5.30 -1.73 -11.25
CA ASP A 78 4.43 -0.56 -11.31
C ASP A 78 3.86 -0.34 -12.70
N SER A 79 4.69 -0.47 -13.74
CA SER A 79 4.24 -0.34 -15.13
C SER A 79 3.19 -1.38 -15.48
N VAL A 80 3.40 -2.64 -15.09
CA VAL A 80 2.45 -3.74 -15.32
C VAL A 80 1.13 -3.46 -14.61
N LEU A 81 1.16 -3.09 -13.32
CA LEU A 81 -0.04 -2.84 -12.52
C LEU A 81 -0.81 -1.61 -13.02
N ASN A 82 -0.11 -0.54 -13.40
CA ASN A 82 -0.74 0.65 -13.97
C ASN A 82 -1.48 0.35 -15.28
N ILE A 83 -0.94 -0.51 -16.14
CA ILE A 83 -1.61 -0.96 -17.35
C ILE A 83 -2.82 -1.82 -17.00
N ALA A 84 -2.65 -2.79 -16.08
CA ALA A 84 -3.68 -3.74 -15.71
C ALA A 84 -4.90 -3.09 -15.03
N LEU A 85 -4.68 -2.05 -14.24
CA LEU A 85 -5.71 -1.34 -13.48
C LEU A 85 -6.21 -0.07 -14.16
N LYS A 86 -5.72 0.22 -15.37
CA LYS A 86 -6.13 1.40 -16.12
C LYS A 86 -7.64 1.37 -16.41
N GLY A 87 -8.33 2.44 -16.03
CA GLY A 87 -9.78 2.57 -16.22
C GLY A 87 -10.63 1.73 -15.26
N SER A 88 -10.04 1.19 -14.20
CA SER A 88 -10.77 0.58 -13.08
C SER A 88 -10.80 1.51 -11.87
N ASP A 89 -11.70 1.23 -10.93
CA ASP A 89 -11.81 1.91 -9.63
C ASP A 89 -10.86 1.30 -8.59
N LEU A 90 -9.89 0.51 -9.03
CA LEU A 90 -8.89 -0.09 -8.15
C LEU A 90 -7.55 0.63 -8.27
N THR A 91 -6.84 0.65 -7.15
CA THR A 91 -5.46 1.10 -7.05
C THR A 91 -4.66 0.13 -6.18
N TYR A 92 -3.38 0.35 -6.02
CA TYR A 92 -2.52 -0.52 -5.25
C TYR A 92 -1.51 0.26 -4.41
N LYS A 93 -1.03 -0.40 -3.37
CA LYS A 93 0.13 0.02 -2.58
C LYS A 93 1.12 -1.13 -2.51
N ILE A 94 2.40 -0.81 -2.67
CA ILE A 94 3.48 -1.79 -2.48
C ILE A 94 4.16 -1.47 -1.15
N LYS A 95 4.19 -2.46 -0.27
CA LYS A 95 4.96 -2.41 0.97
C LYS A 95 5.87 -3.63 1.01
N ASP A 96 7.16 -3.40 1.06
CA ASP A 96 8.19 -4.43 0.93
C ASP A 96 8.00 -5.22 -0.39
N LYS A 97 7.64 -6.49 -0.33
CA LYS A 97 7.33 -7.33 -1.48
C LYS A 97 5.83 -7.68 -1.59
N THR A 98 4.99 -6.97 -0.86
CA THR A 98 3.55 -7.20 -0.84
C THR A 98 2.81 -6.11 -1.59
N VAL A 99 2.04 -6.51 -2.58
CA VAL A 99 1.13 -5.65 -3.35
C VAL A 99 -0.28 -5.79 -2.76
N ILE A 100 -0.83 -4.70 -2.27
CA ILE A 100 -2.18 -4.65 -1.70
C ILE A 100 -3.06 -3.85 -2.66
N LEU A 101 -4.12 -4.48 -3.19
CA LEU A 101 -5.13 -3.80 -3.99
C LEU A 101 -6.26 -3.29 -3.10
N TYR A 102 -6.74 -2.10 -3.42
CA TYR A 102 -7.90 -1.49 -2.75
C TYR A 102 -8.66 -0.58 -3.73
N ALA A 103 -9.88 -0.23 -3.40
CA ALA A 103 -10.67 0.71 -4.20
C ALA A 103 -10.04 2.11 -4.14
N LYS A 104 -10.02 2.81 -5.25
CA LYS A 104 -9.67 4.23 -5.27
C LYS A 104 -10.66 4.98 -4.38
N GLU A 105 -10.15 5.80 -3.49
CA GLU A 105 -10.97 6.80 -2.83
C GLU A 105 -11.39 7.82 -3.91
N THR A 106 -12.63 7.72 -4.36
CA THR A 106 -13.20 8.79 -5.20
C THR A 106 -13.39 10.02 -4.32
N PRO A 107 -13.12 11.23 -4.84
CA PRO A 107 -13.40 12.46 -4.09
C PRO A 107 -14.86 12.54 -3.61
N GLU A 108 -15.76 11.82 -4.26
CA GLU A 108 -17.17 11.68 -3.91
C GLU A 108 -17.40 10.78 -2.68
N ALA A 109 -16.55 9.79 -2.44
CA ALA A 109 -16.57 8.98 -1.20
C ALA A 109 -15.96 9.74 -0.01
N ALA A 110 -14.97 10.58 -0.25
CA ALA A 110 -14.40 11.48 0.77
C ALA A 110 -15.37 12.65 1.12
N SER A 111 -16.26 13.03 0.20
CA SER A 111 -17.24 14.11 0.43
C SER A 111 -18.52 13.64 1.10
N LYS A 112 -18.76 12.34 1.23
CA LYS A 112 -19.93 11.76 1.90
C LYS A 112 -19.59 11.11 3.24
N THR A 113 -18.65 11.66 3.98
CA THR A 113 -18.49 11.26 5.38
C THR A 113 -19.46 12.08 6.23
N VAL A 114 -20.28 11.40 6.99
CA VAL A 114 -21.17 12.02 7.98
C VAL A 114 -20.48 11.93 9.33
N LYS A 115 -20.30 13.08 9.98
CA LYS A 115 -19.82 13.13 11.36
C LYS A 115 -21.03 12.99 12.27
N LEU A 116 -21.12 11.84 12.94
CA LEU A 116 -22.10 11.60 13.99
C LEU A 116 -21.49 12.04 15.34
N GLN A 117 -22.23 12.85 16.08
CA GLN A 117 -21.85 13.31 17.40
C GLN A 117 -23.04 13.11 18.34
N GLY A 118 -22.77 12.79 19.58
CA GLY A 118 -23.81 12.64 20.60
C GLY A 118 -23.18 12.51 21.98
N GLN A 119 -24.03 12.34 22.99
CA GLN A 119 -23.64 12.15 24.36
C GLN A 119 -24.32 10.89 24.89
N VAL A 120 -23.64 10.12 25.70
CA VAL A 120 -24.17 8.94 26.39
C VAL A 120 -24.29 9.28 27.86
N ASN A 121 -25.51 9.18 28.38
CA ASN A 121 -25.83 9.42 29.77
C ASN A 121 -26.51 8.18 30.35
N ASP A 122 -26.51 8.07 31.66
CA ASP A 122 -27.32 7.09 32.39
C ASP A 122 -28.80 7.53 32.54
N GLU A 123 -29.61 6.75 33.25
CA GLU A 123 -31.00 7.04 33.47
C GLU A 123 -31.24 8.28 34.38
N ALA A 124 -30.24 8.68 35.15
CA ALA A 124 -30.27 9.87 36.00
C ALA A 124 -29.81 11.14 35.21
N GLY A 125 -29.34 10.98 33.99
CA GLY A 125 -28.82 12.06 33.16
C GLY A 125 -27.32 12.37 33.35
N GLU A 126 -26.62 11.52 34.14
CA GLU A 126 -25.17 11.70 34.34
C GLU A 126 -24.37 11.15 33.16
N ALA A 127 -23.34 11.88 32.77
CA ALA A 127 -22.46 11.51 31.61
C ALA A 127 -21.73 10.18 31.88
N LEU A 128 -21.74 9.28 30.90
CA LEU A 128 -21.04 8.01 30.99
C LEU A 128 -19.73 8.05 30.16
N PRO A 129 -18.57 8.22 30.82
CA PRO A 129 -17.27 8.15 30.16
C PRO A 129 -16.84 6.71 29.86
N GLY A 130 -16.02 6.52 28.85
CA GLY A 130 -15.41 5.23 28.51
C GLY A 130 -16.37 4.21 27.88
N VAL A 131 -17.57 4.63 27.46
CA VAL A 131 -18.53 3.75 26.78
C VAL A 131 -18.15 3.57 25.33
N ASN A 132 -18.13 2.31 24.86
CA ASN A 132 -17.90 1.99 23.46
C ASN A 132 -19.17 2.22 22.63
N VAL A 133 -19.08 3.05 21.60
CA VAL A 133 -20.15 3.35 20.65
C VAL A 133 -19.79 2.78 19.28
N PHE A 134 -20.59 1.86 18.74
CA PHE A 134 -20.33 1.20 17.46
C PHE A 134 -21.47 1.40 16.48
N ILE A 135 -21.14 1.40 15.19
CA ILE A 135 -22.13 1.27 14.12
C ILE A 135 -22.57 -0.19 14.06
N LYS A 136 -23.85 -0.44 14.25
CA LYS A 136 -24.44 -1.79 14.23
C LYS A 136 -24.07 -2.53 12.94
N GLY A 137 -23.49 -3.73 13.09
CA GLY A 137 -23.07 -4.58 11.96
C GLY A 137 -21.69 -4.25 11.36
N THR A 138 -20.92 -3.37 12.02
CA THR A 138 -19.57 -3.01 11.58
C THR A 138 -18.56 -3.08 12.73
N THR A 139 -17.27 -2.93 12.41
CA THR A 139 -16.18 -2.75 13.39
C THR A 139 -15.84 -1.28 13.63
N VAL A 140 -16.62 -0.35 13.06
CA VAL A 140 -16.39 1.08 13.19
C VAL A 140 -17.02 1.58 14.47
N GLY A 141 -16.22 2.14 15.37
CA GLY A 141 -16.67 2.63 16.68
C GLY A 141 -15.72 3.67 17.25
N THR A 142 -16.15 4.24 18.38
CA THR A 142 -15.40 5.21 19.18
C THR A 142 -15.71 5.00 20.66
N VAL A 143 -15.03 5.75 21.54
CA VAL A 143 -15.24 5.72 22.98
C VAL A 143 -15.66 7.11 23.44
N THR A 144 -16.57 7.19 24.41
CA THR A 144 -16.99 8.47 25.02
C THR A 144 -15.87 9.10 25.84
N ASP A 145 -15.77 10.42 25.79
CA ASP A 145 -14.87 11.21 26.63
C ASP A 145 -15.39 11.36 28.10
N LEU A 146 -14.72 12.15 28.90
CA LEU A 146 -15.06 12.35 30.32
C LEU A 146 -16.43 12.97 30.51
N ASP A 147 -16.94 13.70 29.55
CA ASP A 147 -18.25 14.33 29.53
C ASP A 147 -19.31 13.48 28.82
N GLY A 148 -18.99 12.20 28.53
CA GLY A 148 -19.89 11.27 27.85
C GLY A 148 -20.06 11.54 26.36
N ASN A 149 -19.35 12.52 25.75
CA ASN A 149 -19.50 12.84 24.33
C ASN A 149 -18.75 11.85 23.45
N TYR A 150 -19.31 11.59 22.28
CA TYR A 150 -18.65 10.83 21.22
C TYR A 150 -18.69 11.55 19.88
N SER A 151 -17.71 11.26 19.05
CA SER A 151 -17.64 11.70 17.67
C SER A 151 -17.18 10.53 16.79
N LEU A 152 -17.98 10.20 15.80
CA LEU A 152 -17.75 9.09 14.88
C LEU A 152 -17.92 9.56 13.43
N VAL A 153 -16.92 9.30 12.60
CA VAL A 153 -16.99 9.59 11.17
C VAL A 153 -17.43 8.32 10.44
N VAL A 154 -18.55 8.41 9.75
CA VAL A 154 -19.12 7.27 9.02
C VAL A 154 -19.18 7.58 7.53
N PRO A 155 -18.99 6.56 6.65
CA PRO A 155 -19.26 6.74 5.22
C PRO A 155 -20.72 7.14 5.04
N GLY A 156 -20.96 8.23 4.30
CA GLY A 156 -22.32 8.59 3.89
C GLY A 156 -22.86 7.58 2.87
N VAL A 157 -24.13 7.31 2.91
CA VAL A 157 -24.86 6.47 1.94
C VAL A 157 -25.18 7.28 0.70
#